data_c28e4ee4672fefd99a94b54d29d839fa
#
_entry.id   c28e4ee4672fefd99a94b54d29d839fa
#
_cell.length_a   1.000
_cell.length_b   1.000
_cell.length_c   1.000
_cell.angle_alpha   90.00
_cell.angle_beta   90.00
_cell.angle_gamma   90.00
#
_symmetry.space_group_name_H-M   'P 1'
#
loop_
_entity.id
_entity.type
_entity.pdbx_description
1 polymer ?
#
loop_
_entity_poly.entity_id
_entity_poly.type
_entity_poly.pdbx_seq_one_letter_code
_entity_poly.pdbx_strand_id
1 'polypeptide(L)'
;MEPTVSIIVPVYNAEKYLKRCVDSILSQDYRDFELLLMDDGSSDGSAEICDGYERADSRVHVVHKENTGVSDTRNQALDMARGRFIQFLDSDDWIVPEATRLLVRSMEEYGCDMVISDFYRVAGERLAQKGDIEEDKVMTRQEFAACMIENPADFYYGVLWNKMFRRSIIEKFHIRMDTSLSWCEDFLFNLEYIRHAESFYALQVPIYYYLKRKGSLVSQGATVNNTLKMKINLFEYYNEFYKDVYDQEDYANIRLQVYSFLWSAAKDGGVPMAILPGSKKLGEERRRIRREEVEGSGAVIGQYRFRRLFEYELDIAARKNGLTLEEALLLAALSQMRECSGTRRLGEVAGVGQPKLFLNMQKLEKKKLITQETTIRLTAEGEKVCRDFEQVEADLRAVCTAGFSEEECNRFDDLKERMEANMIRFMVKEVWEEEQDEVTVHTSLKRSPYEA
;
A
#
# COMPACT_ATOMS: atom_id res chain seq x y z
N MET A 1 19.28 -5.51 -24.65
CA MET A 1 18.68 -6.40 -23.64
C MET A 1 17.21 -6.03 -23.54
N GLU A 2 16.34 -6.99 -23.27
CA GLU A 2 14.94 -6.67 -22.98
C GLU A 2 14.87 -6.00 -21.60
N PRO A 3 14.06 -4.95 -21.42
CA PRO A 3 13.92 -4.26 -20.14
C PRO A 3 13.22 -5.16 -19.11
N THR A 4 13.44 -4.93 -17.83
CA THR A 4 12.72 -5.65 -16.78
C THR A 4 11.26 -5.19 -16.69
N VAL A 5 10.98 -3.91 -16.88
CA VAL A 5 9.64 -3.32 -16.76
C VAL A 5 9.26 -2.55 -18.01
N SER A 6 8.04 -2.77 -18.51
CA SER A 6 7.38 -1.85 -19.44
C SER A 6 6.41 -0.98 -18.64
N ILE A 7 6.66 0.32 -18.61
CA ILE A 7 5.77 1.31 -18.01
C ILE A 7 4.90 1.89 -19.11
N ILE A 8 3.58 1.75 -18.96
CA ILE A 8 2.60 2.13 -19.98
C ILE A 8 1.83 3.37 -19.50
N VAL A 9 1.86 4.43 -20.31
CA VAL A 9 1.15 5.69 -20.03
C VAL A 9 0.28 6.05 -21.24
N PRO A 10 -1.04 5.85 -21.18
CA PRO A 10 -1.95 6.40 -22.18
C PRO A 10 -2.04 7.91 -22.00
N VAL A 11 -1.95 8.64 -23.12
CA VAL A 11 -1.96 10.10 -23.14
C VAL A 11 -3.12 10.59 -24.00
N TYR A 12 -3.99 11.44 -23.45
CA TYR A 12 -5.01 12.14 -24.21
C TYR A 12 -5.33 13.49 -23.55
N ASN A 13 -5.00 14.59 -24.23
CA ASN A 13 -5.21 15.96 -23.75
C ASN A 13 -4.72 16.17 -22.32
N ALA A 14 -3.45 15.79 -22.05
CA ALA A 14 -2.83 15.79 -20.73
C ALA A 14 -1.72 16.85 -20.57
N GLU A 15 -1.57 17.81 -21.49
CA GLU A 15 -0.51 18.81 -21.52
C GLU A 15 -0.15 19.39 -20.15
N LYS A 16 -1.15 19.69 -19.35
CA LYS A 16 -1.01 20.31 -18.03
C LYS A 16 -0.29 19.41 -17.01
N TYR A 17 -0.41 18.09 -17.14
CA TYR A 17 0.00 17.13 -16.10
C TYR A 17 1.13 16.22 -16.56
N LEU A 18 1.22 15.98 -17.87
CA LEU A 18 2.07 14.97 -18.50
C LEU A 18 3.56 15.12 -18.11
N LYS A 19 4.07 16.34 -18.03
CA LYS A 19 5.47 16.58 -17.62
C LYS A 19 5.75 16.01 -16.22
N ARG A 20 4.88 16.29 -15.25
CA ARG A 20 5.03 15.77 -13.90
C ARG A 20 4.99 14.23 -13.88
N CYS A 21 4.08 13.63 -14.63
CA CYS A 21 3.97 12.19 -14.77
C CYS A 21 5.27 11.59 -15.29
N VAL A 22 5.72 12.04 -16.45
CA VAL A 22 6.94 11.52 -17.12
C VAL A 22 8.19 11.79 -16.29
N ASP A 23 8.36 12.99 -15.72
CA ASP A 23 9.48 13.31 -14.84
C ASP A 23 9.55 12.39 -13.62
N SER A 24 8.40 12.01 -13.04
CA SER A 24 8.36 11.08 -11.92
C SER A 24 8.79 9.66 -12.31
N ILE A 25 8.54 9.25 -13.55
CA ILE A 25 8.98 7.96 -14.11
C ILE A 25 10.48 7.99 -14.42
N LEU A 26 10.96 9.02 -15.11
CA LEU A 26 12.36 9.13 -15.52
C LEU A 26 13.31 9.35 -14.33
N SER A 27 12.79 9.91 -13.23
CA SER A 27 13.53 10.08 -11.96
C SER A 27 13.53 8.86 -11.04
N GLN A 28 12.90 7.73 -11.44
CA GLN A 28 12.94 6.50 -10.66
C GLN A 28 14.37 6.06 -10.39
N ASP A 29 14.64 5.56 -9.17
CA ASP A 29 15.93 4.99 -8.80
C ASP A 29 16.20 3.62 -9.48
N TYR A 30 15.15 2.94 -9.95
CA TYR A 30 15.23 1.76 -10.82
C TYR A 30 15.40 2.20 -12.28
N ARG A 31 16.40 1.69 -12.99
CA ARG A 31 16.77 2.18 -14.33
C ARG A 31 16.43 1.24 -15.48
N ASP A 32 16.20 -0.04 -15.21
CA ASP A 32 15.97 -1.07 -16.23
C ASP A 32 14.48 -1.16 -16.59
N PHE A 33 14.00 -0.12 -17.28
CA PHE A 33 12.64 -0.05 -17.80
C PHE A 33 12.60 0.61 -19.19
N GLU A 34 11.54 0.35 -19.92
CA GLU A 34 11.08 1.15 -21.05
C GLU A 34 9.80 1.90 -20.66
N LEU A 35 9.60 3.08 -21.24
CA LEU A 35 8.41 3.91 -21.06
C LEU A 35 7.69 4.02 -22.40
N LEU A 36 6.46 3.51 -22.46
CA LEU A 36 5.58 3.59 -23.62
C LEU A 36 4.59 4.74 -23.43
N LEU A 37 4.79 5.86 -24.11
CA LEU A 37 3.88 7.00 -24.16
C LEU A 37 2.96 6.85 -25.35
N MET A 38 1.70 6.53 -25.10
CA MET A 38 0.71 6.23 -26.13
C MET A 38 -0.23 7.41 -26.29
N ASP A 39 0.05 8.32 -27.24
CA ASP A 39 -0.79 9.47 -27.52
C ASP A 39 -2.01 9.07 -28.38
N ASP A 40 -3.16 9.08 -27.77
CA ASP A 40 -4.44 8.71 -28.34
C ASP A 40 -5.12 9.87 -29.09
N GLY A 41 -4.37 10.54 -29.96
CA GLY A 41 -4.87 11.62 -30.81
C GLY A 41 -5.16 12.90 -30.02
N SER A 42 -4.21 13.34 -29.19
CA SER A 42 -4.34 14.61 -28.44
C SER A 42 -4.44 15.81 -29.39
N SER A 43 -5.24 16.79 -28.98
CA SER A 43 -5.41 18.06 -29.68
C SER A 43 -4.77 19.26 -29.00
N ASP A 44 -4.13 19.03 -27.83
CA ASP A 44 -3.36 20.01 -27.07
C ASP A 44 -1.86 19.78 -27.26
N GLY A 45 -1.00 20.41 -26.46
CA GLY A 45 0.46 20.26 -26.53
C GLY A 45 1.02 18.92 -26.03
N SER A 46 0.18 17.89 -25.79
CA SER A 46 0.63 16.60 -25.26
C SER A 46 1.56 15.86 -26.22
N ALA A 47 1.27 15.89 -27.54
CA ALA A 47 2.07 15.20 -28.55
C ALA A 47 3.51 15.76 -28.59
N GLU A 48 3.65 17.08 -28.61
CA GLU A 48 4.96 17.76 -28.63
C GLU A 48 5.75 17.48 -27.34
N ILE A 49 5.08 17.34 -26.20
CA ILE A 49 5.71 16.97 -24.93
C ILE A 49 6.24 15.54 -25.01
N CYS A 50 5.45 14.58 -25.53
CA CYS A 50 5.89 13.20 -25.73
C CYS A 50 7.15 13.13 -26.60
N ASP A 51 7.13 13.77 -27.76
CA ASP A 51 8.26 13.85 -28.69
C ASP A 51 9.52 14.45 -28.04
N GLY A 52 9.32 15.43 -27.17
CA GLY A 52 10.41 16.05 -26.40
C GLY A 52 11.13 15.03 -25.51
N TYR A 53 10.37 14.18 -24.81
CA TYR A 53 10.93 13.14 -23.96
C TYR A 53 11.57 11.99 -24.74
N GLU A 54 10.98 11.55 -25.86
CA GLU A 54 11.60 10.52 -26.72
C GLU A 54 12.96 10.94 -27.25
N ARG A 55 13.09 12.21 -27.68
CA ARG A 55 14.38 12.75 -28.09
C ARG A 55 15.41 12.88 -26.96
N ALA A 56 14.94 13.04 -25.72
CA ALA A 56 15.81 13.29 -24.56
C ALA A 56 16.27 12.00 -23.84
N ASP A 57 15.48 10.92 -23.88
CA ASP A 57 15.78 9.68 -23.15
C ASP A 57 15.46 8.45 -24.01
N SER A 58 16.47 7.63 -24.29
CA SER A 58 16.36 6.44 -25.14
C SER A 58 15.45 5.32 -24.60
N ARG A 59 15.03 5.41 -23.36
CA ARG A 59 14.08 4.47 -22.75
C ARG A 59 12.62 4.82 -23.09
N VAL A 60 12.38 6.02 -23.60
CA VAL A 60 11.05 6.51 -23.96
C VAL A 60 10.74 6.15 -25.40
N HIS A 61 9.57 5.58 -25.62
CA HIS A 61 9.05 5.25 -26.94
C HIS A 61 7.66 5.87 -27.07
N VAL A 62 7.47 6.67 -28.10
CA VAL A 62 6.21 7.40 -28.35
C VAL A 62 5.46 6.77 -29.52
N VAL A 63 4.15 6.64 -29.35
CA VAL A 63 3.24 6.24 -30.42
C VAL A 63 2.13 7.26 -30.50
N HIS A 64 1.99 7.91 -31.65
CA HIS A 64 0.84 8.74 -31.99
C HIS A 64 -0.16 7.95 -32.82
N LYS A 65 -1.41 7.96 -32.40
CA LYS A 65 -2.50 7.25 -33.08
C LYS A 65 -3.77 8.09 -33.15
N GLU A 66 -4.70 7.71 -34.01
CA GLU A 66 -6.05 8.27 -33.93
C GLU A 66 -6.72 7.89 -32.63
N ASN A 67 -7.61 8.77 -32.12
CA ASN A 67 -8.31 8.50 -30.87
C ASN A 67 -9.27 7.32 -31.02
N THR A 68 -8.98 6.24 -30.30
CA THR A 68 -9.80 5.03 -30.23
C THR A 68 -10.17 4.66 -28.79
N GLY A 69 -9.76 5.48 -27.81
CA GLY A 69 -10.07 5.31 -26.40
C GLY A 69 -8.99 4.58 -25.61
N VAL A 70 -9.04 4.73 -24.29
CA VAL A 70 -8.01 4.29 -23.37
C VAL A 70 -7.78 2.78 -23.38
N SER A 71 -8.83 1.97 -23.52
CA SER A 71 -8.75 0.50 -23.58
C SER A 71 -7.93 0.03 -24.77
N ASP A 72 -8.23 0.54 -25.98
CA ASP A 72 -7.49 0.21 -27.19
C ASP A 72 -6.04 0.70 -27.10
N THR A 73 -5.85 1.89 -26.58
CA THR A 73 -4.52 2.49 -26.37
C THR A 73 -3.64 1.66 -25.46
N ARG A 74 -4.19 1.17 -24.33
CA ARG A 74 -3.47 0.27 -23.41
C ARG A 74 -3.24 -1.11 -24.04
N ASN A 75 -4.17 -1.65 -24.83
CA ASN A 75 -4.00 -2.91 -25.55
C ASN A 75 -2.86 -2.83 -26.57
N GLN A 76 -2.79 -1.77 -27.36
CA GLN A 76 -1.67 -1.56 -28.29
C GLN A 76 -0.33 -1.43 -27.56
N ALA A 77 -0.30 -0.77 -26.40
CA ALA A 77 0.90 -0.70 -25.60
C ALA A 77 1.31 -2.09 -25.04
N LEU A 78 0.36 -2.93 -24.64
CA LEU A 78 0.63 -4.29 -24.21
C LEU A 78 1.24 -5.14 -25.34
N ASP A 79 0.78 -4.97 -26.59
CA ASP A 79 1.33 -5.67 -27.76
C ASP A 79 2.77 -5.24 -28.08
N MET A 80 3.17 -4.02 -27.69
CA MET A 80 4.52 -3.48 -27.89
C MET A 80 5.46 -3.76 -26.71
N ALA A 81 4.91 -4.03 -25.53
CA ALA A 81 5.66 -4.18 -24.27
C ALA A 81 6.63 -5.37 -24.34
N ARG A 82 7.90 -5.12 -23.97
CA ARG A 82 8.98 -6.11 -23.95
C ARG A 82 9.40 -6.52 -22.55
N GLY A 83 9.03 -5.71 -21.55
CA GLY A 83 9.40 -5.93 -20.15
C GLY A 83 8.85 -7.24 -19.59
N ARG A 84 9.57 -7.83 -18.67
CA ARG A 84 9.10 -8.99 -17.90
C ARG A 84 7.87 -8.68 -17.07
N PHE A 85 7.78 -7.44 -16.59
CA PHE A 85 6.67 -6.91 -15.81
C PHE A 85 6.01 -5.72 -16.50
N ILE A 86 4.72 -5.54 -16.26
CA ILE A 86 3.92 -4.41 -16.75
C ILE A 86 3.52 -3.55 -15.57
N GLN A 87 3.73 -2.25 -15.70
CA GLN A 87 3.27 -1.20 -14.79
C GLN A 87 2.48 -0.17 -15.58
N PHE A 88 1.25 0.14 -15.14
CA PHE A 88 0.43 1.18 -15.76
C PHE A 88 0.50 2.47 -14.93
N LEU A 89 0.48 3.61 -15.59
CA LEU A 89 0.28 4.92 -14.97
C LEU A 89 -0.70 5.74 -15.80
N ASP A 90 -1.50 6.57 -15.14
CA ASP A 90 -2.32 7.56 -15.83
C ASP A 90 -1.54 8.87 -16.00
N SER A 91 -1.72 9.55 -17.13
CA SER A 91 -0.91 10.72 -17.53
C SER A 91 -1.09 11.96 -16.66
N ASP A 92 -2.09 11.98 -15.78
CA ASP A 92 -2.35 13.07 -14.83
C ASP A 92 -1.82 12.80 -13.41
N ASP A 93 -1.27 11.61 -13.16
CA ASP A 93 -0.78 11.14 -11.88
C ASP A 93 0.76 11.13 -11.81
N TRP A 94 1.33 10.70 -10.69
CA TRP A 94 2.79 10.54 -10.52
C TRP A 94 3.13 9.53 -9.42
N ILE A 95 4.38 9.07 -9.40
CA ILE A 95 4.88 8.04 -8.47
C ILE A 95 6.05 8.54 -7.62
N VAL A 96 6.25 7.90 -6.45
CA VAL A 96 7.44 8.17 -5.62
C VAL A 96 8.71 7.66 -6.32
N PRO A 97 9.91 8.22 -6.04
CA PRO A 97 11.16 7.81 -6.70
C PRO A 97 11.51 6.33 -6.56
N GLU A 98 11.04 5.66 -5.52
CA GLU A 98 11.32 4.26 -5.20
C GLU A 98 10.25 3.29 -5.73
N ALA A 99 9.19 3.78 -6.38
CA ALA A 99 7.99 2.99 -6.71
C ALA A 99 8.30 1.74 -7.54
N THR A 100 8.94 1.91 -8.70
CA THR A 100 9.24 0.80 -9.61
C THR A 100 10.19 -0.21 -8.97
N ARG A 101 11.22 0.26 -8.23
CA ARG A 101 12.15 -0.62 -7.51
C ARG A 101 11.44 -1.46 -6.45
N LEU A 102 10.55 -0.85 -5.66
CA LEU A 102 9.81 -1.56 -4.63
C LEU A 102 8.89 -2.63 -5.22
N LEU A 103 8.20 -2.30 -6.32
CA LEU A 103 7.35 -3.27 -7.03
C LEU A 103 8.17 -4.43 -7.61
N VAL A 104 9.25 -4.14 -8.35
CA VAL A 104 10.13 -5.17 -8.94
C VAL A 104 10.71 -6.05 -7.86
N ARG A 105 11.23 -5.46 -6.78
CA ARG A 105 11.77 -6.20 -5.65
C ARG A 105 10.74 -7.16 -5.05
N SER A 106 9.52 -6.70 -4.82
CA SER A 106 8.45 -7.56 -4.30
C SER A 106 8.11 -8.69 -5.27
N MET A 107 8.03 -8.42 -6.59
CA MET A 107 7.80 -9.45 -7.60
C MET A 107 8.90 -10.52 -7.62
N GLU A 108 10.15 -10.13 -7.41
CA GLU A 108 11.31 -11.03 -7.46
C GLU A 108 11.54 -11.77 -6.15
N GLU A 109 11.49 -11.07 -5.01
CA GLU A 109 11.75 -11.63 -3.68
C GLU A 109 10.70 -12.67 -3.30
N TYR A 110 9.42 -12.39 -3.60
CA TYR A 110 8.32 -13.30 -3.27
C TYR A 110 7.93 -14.22 -4.43
N GLY A 111 8.49 -14.02 -5.61
CA GLY A 111 8.18 -14.84 -6.80
C GLY A 111 6.73 -14.76 -7.25
N CYS A 112 5.97 -13.74 -6.80
CA CYS A 112 4.54 -13.64 -7.03
C CYS A 112 4.20 -13.21 -8.47
N ASP A 113 2.94 -13.41 -8.85
CA ASP A 113 2.42 -13.08 -10.17
C ASP A 113 1.91 -11.66 -10.27
N MET A 114 1.45 -11.10 -9.15
CA MET A 114 1.00 -9.72 -9.06
C MET A 114 1.38 -9.11 -7.71
N VAL A 115 1.83 -7.86 -7.74
CA VAL A 115 1.96 -7.00 -6.56
C VAL A 115 0.91 -5.91 -6.65
N ILE A 116 0.20 -5.65 -5.56
CA ILE A 116 -0.70 -4.51 -5.38
C ILE A 116 -0.14 -3.60 -4.29
N SER A 117 -0.17 -2.29 -4.50
CA SER A 117 0.37 -1.32 -3.54
C SER A 117 -0.68 -0.38 -2.98
N ASP A 118 -0.38 0.19 -1.82
CA ASP A 118 -1.08 1.37 -1.32
C ASP A 118 -0.82 2.58 -2.22
N PHE A 119 -1.66 3.60 -2.10
CA PHE A 119 -1.52 4.83 -2.85
C PHE A 119 -1.97 6.06 -2.05
N TYR A 120 -1.58 7.23 -2.53
CA TYR A 120 -2.08 8.51 -2.04
C TYR A 120 -3.18 9.04 -2.95
N ARG A 121 -4.28 9.48 -2.36
CA ARG A 121 -5.30 10.28 -3.04
C ARG A 121 -5.03 11.76 -2.78
N VAL A 122 -4.89 12.54 -3.85
CA VAL A 122 -4.59 13.97 -3.80
C VAL A 122 -5.83 14.76 -4.23
N ALA A 123 -6.30 15.70 -3.40
CA ALA A 123 -7.40 16.59 -3.72
C ALA A 123 -7.08 18.02 -3.24
N GLY A 124 -6.61 18.86 -4.15
CA GLY A 124 -6.03 20.16 -3.81
C GLY A 124 -4.79 19.97 -2.92
N GLU A 125 -4.78 20.59 -1.74
CA GLU A 125 -3.71 20.47 -0.75
C GLU A 125 -3.85 19.24 0.19
N ARG A 126 -4.91 18.45 0.02
CA ARG A 126 -5.19 17.31 0.90
C ARG A 126 -4.60 16.04 0.33
N LEU A 127 -3.96 15.27 1.21
CA LEU A 127 -3.36 13.98 0.91
C LEU A 127 -3.95 12.92 1.85
N ALA A 128 -4.47 11.83 1.29
CA ALA A 128 -4.95 10.69 2.06
C ALA A 128 -4.31 9.40 1.55
N GLN A 129 -3.79 8.57 2.45
CA GLN A 129 -3.31 7.25 2.10
C GLN A 129 -4.48 6.28 2.03
N LYS A 130 -4.47 5.43 1.00
CA LYS A 130 -5.40 4.33 0.78
C LYS A 130 -4.63 3.02 0.67
N GLY A 131 -5.14 2.01 1.32
CA GLY A 131 -4.74 0.61 1.24
C GLY A 131 -5.85 -0.21 1.89
N ASP A 132 -5.93 -1.50 1.62
CA ASP A 132 -6.98 -2.37 2.12
C ASP A 132 -6.42 -3.65 2.74
N ILE A 133 -5.44 -4.29 2.13
CA ILE A 133 -4.83 -5.54 2.60
C ILE A 133 -3.79 -5.22 3.68
N GLU A 134 -3.91 -5.87 4.84
CA GLU A 134 -2.99 -5.70 5.98
C GLU A 134 -2.04 -6.90 6.18
N GLU A 135 -2.28 -8.02 5.49
CA GLU A 135 -1.43 -9.22 5.56
C GLU A 135 -0.08 -8.98 4.89
N ASP A 136 0.99 -9.33 5.61
CA ASP A 136 2.38 -9.29 5.11
C ASP A 136 2.84 -10.71 4.73
N LYS A 137 2.17 -11.29 3.74
CA LYS A 137 2.47 -12.63 3.21
C LYS A 137 2.14 -12.72 1.73
N VAL A 138 2.71 -13.72 1.06
CA VAL A 138 2.22 -14.12 -0.26
C VAL A 138 0.88 -14.82 -0.11
N MET A 139 -0.11 -14.34 -0.82
CA MET A 139 -1.48 -14.84 -0.81
C MET A 139 -1.71 -15.75 -2.03
N THR A 140 -2.49 -16.80 -1.82
CA THR A 140 -3.09 -17.57 -2.91
C THR A 140 -4.20 -16.77 -3.60
N ARG A 141 -4.69 -17.25 -4.73
CA ARG A 141 -5.84 -16.65 -5.44
C ARG A 141 -7.09 -16.56 -4.56
N GLN A 142 -7.38 -17.62 -3.80
CA GLN A 142 -8.53 -17.63 -2.90
C GLN A 142 -8.39 -16.63 -1.77
N GLU A 143 -7.21 -16.53 -1.14
CA GLU A 143 -6.95 -15.54 -0.09
C GLU A 143 -7.05 -14.11 -0.62
N PHE A 144 -6.51 -13.83 -1.81
CA PHE A 144 -6.64 -12.51 -2.44
C PHE A 144 -8.10 -12.19 -2.80
N ALA A 145 -8.85 -13.16 -3.36
CA ALA A 145 -10.27 -13.01 -3.67
C ALA A 145 -11.11 -12.82 -2.39
N ALA A 146 -10.73 -13.44 -1.25
CA ALA A 146 -11.37 -13.21 0.04
C ALA A 146 -11.20 -11.75 0.52
N CYS A 147 -10.03 -11.15 0.35
CA CYS A 147 -9.84 -9.72 0.62
C CYS A 147 -10.73 -8.84 -0.27
N MET A 148 -10.87 -9.17 -1.55
CA MET A 148 -11.73 -8.41 -2.49
C MET A 148 -13.21 -8.48 -2.12
N ILE A 149 -13.69 -9.59 -1.57
CA ILE A 149 -15.11 -9.80 -1.26
C ILE A 149 -15.56 -8.97 -0.06
N GLU A 150 -14.65 -8.62 0.85
CA GLU A 150 -14.94 -7.76 1.99
C GLU A 150 -15.26 -6.32 1.57
N ASN A 151 -14.65 -5.86 0.47
CA ASN A 151 -14.84 -4.53 -0.10
C ASN A 151 -15.09 -4.61 -1.63
N PRO A 152 -16.21 -5.19 -2.06
CA PRO A 152 -16.39 -5.70 -3.43
C PRO A 152 -16.42 -4.64 -4.54
N ALA A 153 -16.46 -3.37 -4.21
CA ALA A 153 -16.44 -2.28 -5.18
C ALA A 153 -15.32 -1.28 -4.88
N ASP A 154 -14.32 -1.70 -4.11
CA ASP A 154 -13.24 -0.81 -3.71
C ASP A 154 -12.32 -0.45 -4.88
N PHE A 155 -12.01 0.82 -4.97
CA PHE A 155 -11.11 1.40 -5.96
C PHE A 155 -9.71 0.79 -5.91
N TYR A 156 -9.25 0.35 -4.73
CA TYR A 156 -7.97 -0.30 -4.52
C TYR A 156 -7.79 -1.55 -5.40
N TYR A 157 -8.82 -2.37 -5.52
CA TYR A 157 -8.80 -3.57 -6.36
C TYR A 157 -9.11 -3.28 -7.83
N GLY A 158 -9.87 -2.23 -8.11
CA GLY A 158 -10.41 -1.95 -9.45
C GLY A 158 -9.42 -1.31 -10.41
N VAL A 159 -8.48 -0.49 -9.94
CA VAL A 159 -7.56 0.27 -10.80
C VAL A 159 -6.33 -0.55 -11.21
N LEU A 160 -5.68 -0.16 -12.31
CA LEU A 160 -4.46 -0.82 -12.82
C LEU A 160 -3.19 -0.26 -12.20
N TRP A 161 -3.13 1.03 -11.99
CA TRP A 161 -1.91 1.80 -11.74
C TRP A 161 -1.27 1.58 -10.34
N ASN A 162 -1.97 0.95 -9.41
CA ASN A 162 -1.39 0.53 -8.13
C ASN A 162 -0.86 -0.91 -8.15
N LYS A 163 -0.68 -1.49 -9.34
CA LYS A 163 -0.30 -2.89 -9.50
C LYS A 163 0.91 -3.05 -10.43
N MET A 164 1.63 -4.13 -10.23
CA MET A 164 2.60 -4.66 -11.18
C MET A 164 2.21 -6.08 -11.57
N PHE A 165 2.21 -6.34 -12.87
CA PHE A 165 1.74 -7.58 -13.46
C PHE A 165 2.87 -8.35 -14.12
N ARG A 166 2.85 -9.67 -14.06
CA ARG A 166 3.75 -10.54 -14.82
C ARG A 166 3.27 -10.63 -16.28
N ARG A 167 4.05 -10.06 -17.23
CA ARG A 167 3.66 -10.02 -18.66
C ARG A 167 3.38 -11.40 -19.24
N SER A 168 4.12 -12.45 -18.87
CA SER A 168 3.92 -13.79 -19.40
C SER A 168 2.53 -14.36 -19.14
N ILE A 169 1.83 -13.94 -18.07
CA ILE A 169 0.42 -14.33 -17.83
C ILE A 169 -0.49 -13.59 -18.81
N ILE A 170 -0.30 -12.29 -18.98
CA ILE A 170 -1.08 -11.47 -19.93
C ILE A 170 -0.98 -12.06 -21.34
N GLU A 171 0.22 -12.41 -21.78
CA GLU A 171 0.48 -12.97 -23.11
C GLU A 171 -0.08 -14.40 -23.26
N LYS A 172 0.18 -15.26 -22.28
CA LYS A 172 -0.25 -16.66 -22.32
C LYS A 172 -1.77 -16.81 -22.44
N PHE A 173 -2.52 -15.94 -21.78
CA PHE A 173 -3.98 -16.00 -21.74
C PHE A 173 -4.65 -14.92 -22.61
N HIS A 174 -3.85 -14.16 -23.38
CA HIS A 174 -4.34 -13.08 -24.27
C HIS A 174 -5.23 -12.07 -23.57
N ILE A 175 -4.85 -11.69 -22.32
CA ILE A 175 -5.64 -10.76 -21.50
C ILE A 175 -5.56 -9.37 -22.11
N ARG A 176 -6.70 -8.83 -22.52
CA ARG A 176 -6.84 -7.49 -23.13
C ARG A 176 -8.07 -6.79 -22.55
N MET A 177 -8.05 -5.47 -22.58
CA MET A 177 -9.20 -4.66 -22.18
C MET A 177 -10.28 -4.71 -23.23
N ASP A 178 -11.53 -4.78 -22.81
CA ASP A 178 -12.69 -4.74 -23.70
C ASP A 178 -12.90 -3.30 -24.20
N THR A 179 -12.66 -3.09 -25.51
CA THR A 179 -12.78 -1.78 -26.16
C THR A 179 -14.22 -1.32 -26.34
N SER A 180 -15.19 -2.21 -26.14
CA SER A 180 -16.62 -1.86 -26.21
C SER A 180 -17.10 -1.18 -24.91
N LEU A 181 -16.34 -1.28 -23.84
CA LEU A 181 -16.65 -0.70 -22.55
C LEU A 181 -15.98 0.67 -22.40
N SER A 182 -16.78 1.65 -22.03
CA SER A 182 -16.29 2.99 -21.74
C SER A 182 -16.01 3.23 -20.24
N TRP A 183 -16.21 2.19 -19.41
CA TRP A 183 -16.08 2.29 -17.96
C TRP A 183 -15.90 0.93 -17.30
N CYS A 184 -15.06 0.84 -16.25
CA CYS A 184 -14.70 -0.37 -15.50
C CYS A 184 -13.92 -1.42 -16.32
N GLU A 185 -13.34 -1.05 -17.44
CA GLU A 185 -12.44 -1.88 -18.23
C GLU A 185 -11.25 -2.37 -17.39
N ASP A 186 -10.72 -1.50 -16.53
CA ASP A 186 -9.63 -1.79 -15.58
C ASP A 186 -10.01 -2.92 -14.60
N PHE A 187 -11.22 -2.84 -14.05
CA PHE A 187 -11.72 -3.85 -13.11
C PHE A 187 -11.87 -5.22 -13.79
N LEU A 188 -12.41 -5.27 -15.00
CA LEU A 188 -12.55 -6.51 -15.73
C LEU A 188 -11.20 -7.10 -16.14
N PHE A 189 -10.25 -6.26 -16.56
CA PHE A 189 -8.87 -6.69 -16.81
C PHE A 189 -8.25 -7.31 -15.56
N ASN A 190 -8.43 -6.67 -14.39
CA ASN A 190 -7.93 -7.19 -13.12
C ASN A 190 -8.58 -8.54 -12.78
N LEU A 191 -9.90 -8.69 -12.90
CA LEU A 191 -10.58 -9.95 -12.63
C LEU A 191 -10.07 -11.08 -13.55
N GLU A 192 -9.91 -10.80 -14.84
CA GLU A 192 -9.39 -11.78 -15.79
C GLU A 192 -7.94 -12.15 -15.49
N TYR A 193 -7.11 -11.16 -15.12
CA TYR A 193 -5.73 -11.43 -14.71
C TYR A 193 -5.66 -12.30 -13.45
N ILE A 194 -6.43 -11.95 -12.41
CA ILE A 194 -6.46 -12.68 -11.14
C ILE A 194 -6.96 -14.12 -11.34
N ARG A 195 -7.88 -14.36 -12.29
CA ARG A 195 -8.36 -15.69 -12.65
C ARG A 195 -7.22 -16.63 -13.09
N HIS A 196 -6.16 -16.09 -13.69
CA HIS A 196 -5.04 -16.84 -14.25
C HIS A 196 -3.76 -16.76 -13.42
N ALA A 197 -3.65 -15.82 -12.48
CA ALA A 197 -2.54 -15.69 -11.55
C ALA A 197 -2.75 -16.60 -10.32
N GLU A 198 -1.66 -17.04 -9.68
CA GLU A 198 -1.70 -17.96 -8.54
C GLU A 198 -1.23 -17.34 -7.23
N SER A 199 -0.37 -16.32 -7.32
CA SER A 199 0.31 -15.74 -6.15
C SER A 199 0.30 -14.21 -6.18
N PHE A 200 -0.02 -13.61 -5.02
CA PHE A 200 -0.26 -12.18 -4.86
C PHE A 200 0.46 -11.65 -3.63
N TYR A 201 0.97 -10.44 -3.71
CA TYR A 201 1.56 -9.76 -2.56
C TYR A 201 1.05 -8.34 -2.44
N ALA A 202 0.73 -7.90 -1.23
CA ALA A 202 0.30 -6.53 -0.94
C ALA A 202 1.46 -5.70 -0.38
N LEU A 203 2.00 -4.81 -1.19
CA LEU A 203 2.99 -3.83 -0.78
C LEU A 203 2.30 -2.69 -0.01
N GLN A 204 2.31 -2.75 1.30
CA GLN A 204 1.64 -1.78 2.20
C GLN A 204 2.37 -0.42 2.26
N VAL A 205 2.90 0.02 1.12
CA VAL A 205 3.60 1.29 0.96
C VAL A 205 2.90 2.10 -0.12
N PRO A 206 2.48 3.35 0.16
CA PRO A 206 1.86 4.20 -0.85
C PRO A 206 2.92 4.73 -1.81
N ILE A 207 2.91 4.20 -3.02
CA ILE A 207 3.90 4.53 -4.05
C ILE A 207 3.35 5.41 -5.18
N TYR A 208 2.08 5.61 -5.24
CA TYR A 208 1.37 6.28 -6.33
C TYR A 208 0.55 7.46 -5.80
N TYR A 209 0.51 8.57 -6.53
CA TYR A 209 -0.29 9.76 -6.22
C TYR A 209 -1.42 9.89 -7.24
N TYR A 210 -2.62 9.51 -6.84
CA TYR A 210 -3.83 9.65 -7.62
C TYR A 210 -4.42 11.05 -7.47
N LEU A 211 -4.47 11.85 -8.56
CA LEU A 211 -4.99 13.21 -8.56
C LEU A 211 -6.50 13.24 -8.79
N LYS A 212 -7.28 13.52 -7.74
CA LYS A 212 -8.72 13.73 -7.89
C LYS A 212 -9.01 15.14 -8.45
N ARG A 213 -9.48 15.21 -9.70
CA ARG A 213 -9.84 16.46 -10.36
C ARG A 213 -11.33 16.53 -10.73
N LYS A 214 -11.86 17.77 -10.83
CA LYS A 214 -13.19 18.00 -11.41
C LYS A 214 -13.12 17.73 -12.92
N GLY A 215 -14.04 16.91 -13.45
CA GLY A 215 -14.07 16.59 -14.88
C GLY A 215 -13.29 15.34 -15.28
N SER A 216 -12.82 14.50 -14.33
CA SER A 216 -12.35 13.17 -14.66
C SER A 216 -13.46 12.32 -15.32
N LEU A 217 -13.10 11.34 -16.16
CA LEU A 217 -14.05 10.42 -16.82
C LEU A 217 -15.02 9.81 -15.81
N VAL A 218 -14.55 9.47 -14.61
CA VAL A 218 -15.35 8.96 -13.49
C VAL A 218 -16.45 9.95 -13.05
N SER A 219 -16.24 11.26 -13.20
CA SER A 219 -17.22 12.29 -12.78
C SER A 219 -18.26 12.65 -13.85
N GLN A 220 -18.00 12.31 -15.12
CA GLN A 220 -18.84 12.73 -16.25
C GLN A 220 -19.97 11.74 -16.60
N GLY A 221 -19.84 10.46 -16.28
CA GLY A 221 -20.77 9.39 -16.68
C GLY A 221 -21.85 9.00 -15.67
N ALA A 222 -21.89 9.60 -14.49
CA ALA A 222 -22.69 9.14 -13.37
C ALA A 222 -24.17 9.58 -13.42
N THR A 223 -24.99 8.90 -14.22
CA THR A 223 -26.44 8.89 -14.01
C THR A 223 -26.86 7.60 -13.30
N VAL A 224 -27.89 7.69 -12.41
CA VAL A 224 -28.39 6.52 -11.64
C VAL A 224 -28.70 5.32 -12.51
N ASN A 225 -29.35 5.52 -13.67
CA ASN A 225 -29.68 4.43 -14.59
C ASN A 225 -28.47 3.78 -15.25
N ASN A 226 -27.47 4.56 -15.63
CA ASN A 226 -26.25 4.04 -16.23
C ASN A 226 -25.41 3.26 -15.21
N THR A 227 -25.33 3.76 -13.98
CA THR A 227 -24.62 3.09 -12.89
C THR A 227 -25.26 1.75 -12.51
N LEU A 228 -26.60 1.68 -12.47
CA LEU A 228 -27.28 0.42 -12.17
C LEU A 228 -27.10 -0.62 -13.28
N LYS A 229 -27.26 -0.23 -14.53
CA LYS A 229 -27.03 -1.13 -15.68
C LYS A 229 -25.59 -1.65 -15.69
N MET A 230 -24.63 -0.77 -15.46
CA MET A 230 -23.22 -1.11 -15.37
C MET A 230 -22.95 -2.11 -14.25
N LYS A 231 -23.48 -1.87 -13.04
CA LYS A 231 -23.33 -2.81 -11.93
C LYS A 231 -23.89 -4.19 -12.22
N ILE A 232 -25.03 -4.27 -12.90
CA ILE A 232 -25.64 -5.54 -13.26
C ILE A 232 -24.71 -6.28 -14.26
N ASN A 233 -24.19 -5.58 -15.28
CA ASN A 233 -23.29 -6.19 -16.24
C ASN A 233 -21.97 -6.65 -15.57
N LEU A 234 -21.37 -5.79 -14.76
CA LEU A 234 -20.15 -6.15 -14.01
C LEU A 234 -20.37 -7.28 -13.02
N PHE A 235 -21.57 -7.38 -12.42
CA PHE A 235 -21.89 -8.43 -11.49
C PHE A 235 -21.82 -9.83 -12.12
N GLU A 236 -22.20 -9.98 -13.37
CA GLU A 236 -22.09 -11.27 -14.05
C GLU A 236 -20.63 -11.73 -14.11
N TYR A 237 -19.71 -10.85 -14.52
CA TYR A 237 -18.27 -11.15 -14.55
C TYR A 237 -17.71 -11.39 -13.14
N TYR A 238 -18.11 -10.58 -12.17
CA TYR A 238 -17.69 -10.72 -10.78
C TYR A 238 -18.17 -12.04 -10.17
N ASN A 239 -19.40 -12.39 -10.43
CA ASN A 239 -20.00 -13.64 -9.94
C ASN A 239 -19.35 -14.88 -10.59
N GLU A 240 -19.11 -14.87 -11.91
CA GLU A 240 -18.40 -15.94 -12.59
C GLU A 240 -16.95 -16.08 -12.10
N PHE A 241 -16.27 -14.96 -11.86
CA PHE A 241 -14.94 -14.98 -11.26
C PHE A 241 -14.92 -15.76 -9.94
N TYR A 242 -15.85 -15.52 -9.03
CA TYR A 242 -15.90 -16.25 -7.74
C TYR A 242 -16.26 -17.72 -7.89
N LYS A 243 -17.09 -18.08 -8.86
CA LYS A 243 -17.37 -19.49 -9.19
C LYS A 243 -16.15 -20.24 -9.74
N ASP A 244 -15.25 -19.53 -10.42
CA ASP A 244 -14.02 -20.11 -10.96
C ASP A 244 -12.92 -20.22 -9.89
N VAL A 245 -12.90 -19.30 -8.92
CA VAL A 245 -11.89 -19.27 -7.84
C VAL A 245 -12.19 -20.25 -6.73
N TYR A 246 -13.48 -20.48 -6.40
CA TYR A 246 -13.92 -21.34 -5.33
C TYR A 246 -14.64 -22.58 -5.87
N ASP A 247 -14.55 -23.69 -5.16
CA ASP A 247 -15.38 -24.85 -5.46
C ASP A 247 -16.86 -24.60 -5.15
N GLN A 248 -17.74 -25.54 -5.50
CA GLN A 248 -19.18 -25.37 -5.35
C GLN A 248 -19.63 -25.18 -3.91
N GLU A 249 -18.98 -25.84 -2.95
CA GLU A 249 -19.33 -25.78 -1.52
C GLU A 249 -18.86 -24.43 -0.94
N ASP A 250 -17.61 -24.06 -1.19
CA ASP A 250 -17.05 -22.80 -0.74
C ASP A 250 -17.78 -21.60 -1.38
N TYR A 251 -18.09 -21.67 -2.68
CA TYR A 251 -18.88 -20.62 -3.34
C TYR A 251 -20.28 -20.50 -2.72
N ALA A 252 -20.95 -21.61 -2.39
CA ALA A 252 -22.27 -21.58 -1.74
C ALA A 252 -22.23 -20.83 -0.41
N ASN A 253 -21.15 -20.98 0.36
CA ASN A 253 -20.94 -20.32 1.65
C ASN A 253 -20.75 -18.79 1.51
N ILE A 254 -20.04 -18.33 0.47
CA ILE A 254 -19.74 -16.89 0.26
C ILE A 254 -20.73 -16.20 -0.69
N ARG A 255 -21.67 -16.92 -1.31
CA ARG A 255 -22.57 -16.39 -2.36
C ARG A 255 -23.31 -15.11 -1.98
N LEU A 256 -23.78 -14.99 -0.74
CA LEU A 256 -24.44 -13.77 -0.28
C LEU A 256 -23.49 -12.58 -0.21
N GLN A 257 -22.23 -12.81 0.11
CA GLN A 257 -21.18 -11.77 0.09
C GLN A 257 -20.87 -11.36 -1.36
N VAL A 258 -20.76 -12.32 -2.29
CA VAL A 258 -20.61 -12.02 -3.73
C VAL A 258 -21.78 -11.17 -4.23
N TYR A 259 -23.01 -11.51 -3.87
CA TYR A 259 -24.21 -10.73 -4.24
C TYR A 259 -24.25 -9.35 -3.60
N SER A 260 -23.54 -9.12 -2.50
CA SER A 260 -23.44 -7.80 -1.88
C SER A 260 -22.84 -6.75 -2.81
N PHE A 261 -22.08 -7.14 -3.84
CA PHE A 261 -21.57 -6.27 -4.89
C PHE A 261 -22.67 -5.40 -5.53
N LEU A 262 -23.87 -5.93 -5.72
CA LEU A 262 -24.98 -5.21 -6.35
C LEU A 262 -25.46 -3.99 -5.56
N TRP A 263 -25.41 -4.06 -4.23
CA TRP A 263 -25.85 -2.96 -3.34
C TRP A 263 -24.72 -2.32 -2.55
N SER A 264 -23.50 -2.88 -2.61
CA SER A 264 -22.34 -2.24 -1.99
C SER A 264 -22.08 -0.91 -2.66
N ALA A 265 -21.95 0.10 -1.84
CA ALA A 265 -21.40 1.36 -2.27
C ALA A 265 -19.90 1.27 -2.16
N ALA A 266 -19.18 1.62 -3.21
CA ALA A 266 -17.78 1.91 -3.06
C ALA A 266 -17.62 2.96 -1.96
N LYS A 267 -16.96 2.59 -0.87
CA LYS A 267 -16.70 3.52 0.24
C LYS A 267 -15.94 4.77 -0.25
N ASP A 268 -15.31 4.69 -1.40
CA ASP A 268 -14.39 5.68 -1.97
C ASP A 268 -14.66 6.13 -3.41
N GLY A 269 -15.80 5.75 -3.97
CA GLY A 269 -16.21 6.30 -5.27
C GLY A 269 -15.55 5.65 -6.50
N GLY A 270 -15.04 4.43 -6.40
CA GLY A 270 -14.61 3.63 -7.56
C GLY A 270 -15.77 3.26 -8.47
N VAL A 271 -16.94 2.99 -7.88
CA VAL A 271 -18.21 2.94 -8.60
C VAL A 271 -19.07 4.09 -8.08
N PRO A 272 -19.44 5.10 -8.89
CA PRO A 272 -20.16 6.26 -8.41
C PRO A 272 -21.49 5.86 -7.79
N MET A 273 -21.70 6.26 -6.53
CA MET A 273 -23.03 6.28 -5.95
C MET A 273 -23.72 7.57 -6.31
N ALA A 274 -24.71 7.48 -7.16
CA ALA A 274 -25.49 8.63 -7.61
C ALA A 274 -26.51 9.15 -6.59
N ILE A 275 -26.65 8.58 -5.38
CA ILE A 275 -27.86 8.77 -4.57
C ILE A 275 -27.64 9.29 -3.14
N LEU A 276 -26.42 9.32 -2.59
CA LEU A 276 -26.23 9.84 -1.24
C LEU A 276 -25.27 11.03 -1.20
N PRO A 277 -25.73 12.22 -0.79
CA PRO A 277 -24.87 13.35 -0.49
C PRO A 277 -24.15 13.05 0.83
N GLY A 278 -22.90 12.69 0.74
CA GLY A 278 -22.08 12.39 1.91
C GLY A 278 -20.86 11.59 1.57
N SER A 279 -20.10 11.98 0.52
CA SER A 279 -18.73 11.48 0.38
C SER A 279 -17.98 11.89 1.65
N LYS A 280 -17.57 10.92 2.45
CA LYS A 280 -16.74 11.13 3.64
C LYS A 280 -15.54 11.99 3.26
N LYS A 281 -15.20 12.92 4.11
CA LYS A 281 -14.08 13.84 3.90
C LYS A 281 -12.80 13.02 3.75
N LEU A 282 -12.04 13.32 2.69
CA LEU A 282 -10.71 12.74 2.45
C LEU A 282 -9.85 12.87 3.72
N GLY A 283 -9.26 11.77 4.20
CA GLY A 283 -8.35 11.75 5.35
C GLY A 283 -8.92 11.21 6.66
N GLU A 284 -10.21 10.82 6.72
CA GLU A 284 -10.79 10.19 7.92
C GLU A 284 -10.87 8.65 7.84
N GLU A 285 -10.50 8.05 6.72
CA GLU A 285 -10.90 6.67 6.40
C GLU A 285 -10.09 5.60 7.11
N ARG A 286 -8.81 5.82 7.40
CA ARG A 286 -7.97 4.89 8.19
C ARG A 286 -7.97 5.15 9.70
N ARG A 287 -8.64 6.19 10.20
CA ARG A 287 -8.53 6.64 11.60
C ARG A 287 -9.79 6.48 12.44
N ARG A 288 -10.84 5.88 11.90
CA ARG A 288 -12.00 5.56 12.73
C ARG A 288 -11.73 4.30 13.53
N ILE A 289 -11.36 4.48 14.78
CA ILE A 289 -11.54 3.47 15.81
C ILE A 289 -13.04 3.21 15.87
N ARG A 290 -13.46 2.00 15.55
CA ARG A 290 -14.86 1.62 15.68
C ARG A 290 -15.19 1.54 17.16
N ARG A 291 -16.34 2.07 17.57
CA ARG A 291 -16.74 2.07 18.98
C ARG A 291 -16.73 0.65 19.58
N GLU A 292 -17.14 -0.33 18.79
CA GLU A 292 -17.14 -1.75 19.11
C GLU A 292 -15.73 -2.31 19.42
N GLU A 293 -14.69 -1.78 18.78
CA GLU A 293 -13.29 -2.16 19.00
C GLU A 293 -12.73 -1.60 20.31
N VAL A 294 -13.36 -0.56 20.86
CA VAL A 294 -12.92 0.15 22.05
C VAL A 294 -13.73 -0.25 23.30
N GLU A 295 -14.97 -0.70 23.16
CA GLU A 295 -15.86 -1.06 24.27
C GLU A 295 -15.62 -2.46 24.85
N GLY A 296 -14.81 -3.32 24.19
CA GLY A 296 -14.44 -4.63 24.70
C GLY A 296 -13.62 -4.56 25.99
N SER A 297 -13.49 -5.69 26.71
CA SER A 297 -12.67 -5.83 27.90
C SER A 297 -11.59 -6.90 27.75
N GLY A 298 -10.52 -6.82 28.55
CA GLY A 298 -9.42 -7.79 28.56
C GLY A 298 -8.07 -7.19 28.12
N ALA A 299 -7.00 -7.95 28.33
CA ALA A 299 -5.62 -7.50 28.13
C ALA A 299 -5.33 -7.10 26.67
N VAL A 300 -5.83 -7.87 25.70
CA VAL A 300 -5.62 -7.61 24.26
C VAL A 300 -6.25 -6.28 23.86
N ILE A 301 -7.49 -6.05 24.26
CA ILE A 301 -8.21 -4.80 23.98
C ILE A 301 -7.57 -3.62 24.73
N GLY A 302 -7.08 -3.85 25.95
CA GLY A 302 -6.36 -2.84 26.73
C GLY A 302 -5.07 -2.39 26.05
N GLN A 303 -4.25 -3.33 25.55
CA GLN A 303 -3.06 -3.04 24.78
C GLN A 303 -3.37 -2.32 23.48
N TYR A 304 -4.41 -2.75 22.76
CA TYR A 304 -4.88 -2.11 21.53
C TYR A 304 -5.26 -0.64 21.77
N ARG A 305 -6.05 -0.35 22.83
CA ARG A 305 -6.44 1.03 23.19
C ARG A 305 -5.22 1.90 23.48
N PHE A 306 -4.31 1.40 24.32
CA PHE A 306 -3.11 2.14 24.69
C PHE A 306 -2.24 2.45 23.48
N ARG A 307 -1.99 1.43 22.64
CA ARG A 307 -1.23 1.59 21.40
C ARG A 307 -1.88 2.61 20.46
N ARG A 308 -3.21 2.54 20.27
CA ARG A 308 -3.93 3.48 19.37
C ARG A 308 -3.91 4.91 19.88
N LEU A 309 -4.01 5.12 21.19
CA LEU A 309 -3.89 6.44 21.79
C LEU A 309 -2.47 7.00 21.63
N PHE A 310 -1.46 6.18 21.88
CA PHE A 310 -0.06 6.54 21.68
C PHE A 310 0.23 6.90 20.22
N GLU A 311 -0.20 6.07 19.27
CA GLU A 311 -0.05 6.34 17.83
C GLU A 311 -0.75 7.62 17.39
N TYR A 312 -1.91 7.93 17.97
CA TYR A 312 -2.63 9.17 17.69
C TYR A 312 -1.86 10.42 18.12
N GLU A 313 -1.38 10.46 19.34
CA GLU A 313 -0.61 11.58 19.85
C GLU A 313 0.76 11.71 19.16
N LEU A 314 1.43 10.58 18.90
CA LEU A 314 2.70 10.56 18.19
C LEU A 314 2.55 11.05 16.73
N ASP A 315 1.45 10.74 16.05
CA ASP A 315 1.20 11.23 14.69
C ASP A 315 1.01 12.76 14.64
N ILE A 316 0.43 13.35 15.69
CA ILE A 316 0.32 14.81 15.80
C ILE A 316 1.73 15.43 15.92
N ALA A 317 2.59 14.88 16.76
CA ALA A 317 3.97 15.34 16.94
C ALA A 317 4.83 15.08 15.68
N ALA A 318 4.64 13.92 15.04
CA ALA A 318 5.32 13.55 13.80
C ALA A 318 5.05 14.56 12.67
N ARG A 319 3.80 14.95 12.46
CA ARG A 319 3.41 15.92 11.44
C ARG A 319 4.01 17.30 11.63
N LYS A 320 4.17 17.75 12.88
CA LYS A 320 4.84 19.01 13.18
C LYS A 320 6.30 19.02 12.69
N ASN A 321 6.93 17.85 12.68
CA ASN A 321 8.30 17.63 12.25
C ASN A 321 8.43 17.14 10.79
N GLY A 322 7.34 17.13 10.00
CA GLY A 322 7.36 16.66 8.61
C GLY A 322 7.65 15.16 8.48
N LEU A 323 7.22 14.36 9.48
CA LEU A 323 7.41 12.92 9.54
C LEU A 323 6.08 12.17 9.36
N THR A 324 6.17 10.93 8.89
CA THR A 324 5.06 9.97 8.97
C THR A 324 5.01 9.33 10.35
N LEU A 325 3.89 8.68 10.69
CA LEU A 325 3.76 7.95 11.95
C LEU A 325 4.84 6.86 12.08
N GLU A 326 5.08 6.11 10.99
CA GLU A 326 6.09 5.03 10.99
C GLU A 326 7.52 5.58 11.19
N GLU A 327 7.86 6.70 10.57
CA GLU A 327 9.14 7.38 10.80
C GLU A 327 9.28 7.80 12.26
N ALA A 328 8.21 8.32 12.87
CA ALA A 328 8.21 8.72 14.27
C ALA A 328 8.28 7.52 15.24
N LEU A 329 7.58 6.41 14.94
CA LEU A 329 7.68 5.17 15.71
C LEU A 329 9.11 4.61 15.73
N LEU A 330 9.79 4.63 14.58
CA LEU A 330 11.19 4.19 14.47
C LEU A 330 12.14 5.09 15.27
N LEU A 331 11.97 6.41 15.20
CA LEU A 331 12.77 7.36 15.96
C LEU A 331 12.50 7.24 17.47
N ALA A 332 11.25 7.11 17.88
CA ALA A 332 10.87 6.93 19.30
C ALA A 332 11.47 5.63 19.86
N ALA A 333 11.37 4.51 19.12
CA ALA A 333 11.99 3.25 19.53
C ALA A 333 13.51 3.38 19.62
N LEU A 334 14.17 4.02 18.65
CA LEU A 334 15.61 4.21 18.64
C LEU A 334 16.09 5.13 19.78
N SER A 335 15.32 6.15 20.11
CA SER A 335 15.59 7.05 21.26
C SER A 335 15.64 6.28 22.58
N GLN A 336 14.70 5.35 22.79
CA GLN A 336 14.64 4.52 24.00
C GLN A 336 15.72 3.44 24.02
N MET A 337 16.06 2.86 22.86
CA MET A 337 17.11 1.84 22.73
C MET A 337 18.54 2.42 22.73
N ARG A 338 18.71 3.72 22.47
CA ARG A 338 19.95 4.47 22.24
C ARG A 338 20.72 4.05 21.00
N GLU A 339 20.82 2.77 20.69
CA GLU A 339 21.40 2.20 19.48
C GLU A 339 20.76 0.84 19.17
N CYS A 340 20.79 0.45 17.90
CA CYS A 340 20.27 -0.85 17.47
C CYS A 340 21.22 -1.50 16.45
N SER A 341 21.52 -2.79 16.63
CA SER A 341 22.44 -3.54 15.76
C SER A 341 21.81 -4.07 14.47
N GLY A 342 20.52 -3.83 14.24
CA GLY A 342 19.85 -4.31 13.01
C GLY A 342 18.50 -3.66 12.77
N THR A 343 18.21 -3.38 11.49
CA THR A 343 16.95 -2.75 11.08
C THR A 343 15.72 -3.59 11.44
N ARG A 344 15.80 -4.92 11.30
CA ARG A 344 14.71 -5.83 11.66
C ARG A 344 14.30 -5.69 13.12
N ARG A 345 15.27 -5.70 14.05
CA ARG A 345 15.00 -5.57 15.49
C ARG A 345 14.37 -4.22 15.83
N LEU A 346 14.84 -3.14 15.18
CA LEU A 346 14.24 -1.82 15.34
C LEU A 346 12.78 -1.82 14.86
N GLY A 347 12.50 -2.45 13.73
CA GLY A 347 11.14 -2.58 13.19
C GLY A 347 10.22 -3.35 14.12
N GLU A 348 10.70 -4.46 14.70
CA GLU A 348 9.94 -5.28 15.66
C GLU A 348 9.57 -4.45 16.92
N VAL A 349 10.51 -3.72 17.49
CA VAL A 349 10.26 -2.86 18.67
C VAL A 349 9.30 -1.71 18.32
N ALA A 350 9.50 -1.06 17.17
CA ALA A 350 8.64 0.03 16.70
C ALA A 350 7.26 -0.45 16.21
N GLY A 351 7.08 -1.76 15.99
CA GLY A 351 5.88 -2.32 15.39
C GLY A 351 5.70 -1.91 13.92
N VAL A 352 6.80 -1.73 13.19
CA VAL A 352 6.81 -1.35 11.76
C VAL A 352 7.21 -2.56 10.92
N GLY A 353 6.30 -3.04 10.09
CA GLY A 353 6.50 -4.20 9.21
C GLY A 353 7.61 -4.01 8.17
N GLN A 354 8.22 -5.11 7.72
CA GLN A 354 9.41 -5.15 6.86
C GLN A 354 9.31 -4.26 5.60
N PRO A 355 8.21 -4.25 4.83
CA PRO A 355 8.13 -3.44 3.61
C PRO A 355 8.22 -1.93 3.89
N LYS A 356 7.58 -1.48 4.96
CA LYS A 356 7.61 -0.07 5.39
C LYS A 356 8.93 0.30 6.07
N LEU A 357 9.55 -0.65 6.76
CA LEU A 357 10.75 -0.45 7.54
C LEU A 357 11.90 0.06 6.67
N PHE A 358 12.22 -0.65 5.58
CA PHE A 358 13.34 -0.29 4.71
C PHE A 358 13.19 1.11 4.10
N LEU A 359 11.98 1.42 3.60
CA LEU A 359 11.70 2.74 3.01
C LEU A 359 11.82 3.86 4.05
N ASN A 360 11.27 3.66 5.24
CA ASN A 360 11.30 4.68 6.29
C ASN A 360 12.71 4.88 6.84
N MET A 361 13.52 3.82 6.93
CA MET A 361 14.93 3.92 7.31
C MET A 361 15.73 4.78 6.30
N GLN A 362 15.54 4.56 5.00
CA GLN A 362 16.18 5.39 3.97
C GLN A 362 15.73 6.86 4.04
N LYS A 363 14.43 7.10 4.29
CA LYS A 363 13.91 8.46 4.45
C LYS A 363 14.52 9.17 5.66
N LEU A 364 14.61 8.47 6.80
CA LEU A 364 15.21 9.01 8.02
C LEU A 364 16.69 9.33 7.84
N GLU A 365 17.45 8.48 7.14
CA GLU A 365 18.83 8.72 6.80
C GLU A 365 18.99 9.93 5.84
N LYS A 366 18.16 10.01 4.80
CA LYS A 366 18.12 11.15 3.87
C LYS A 366 17.77 12.46 4.57
N LYS A 367 16.89 12.41 5.56
CA LYS A 367 16.55 13.55 6.45
C LYS A 367 17.65 13.84 7.46
N LYS A 368 18.72 13.04 7.51
CA LYS A 368 19.84 13.14 8.46
C LYS A 368 19.41 13.03 9.93
N LEU A 369 18.37 12.25 10.19
CA LEU A 369 17.87 12.02 11.56
C LEU A 369 18.50 10.79 12.20
N ILE A 370 19.00 9.85 11.38
CA ILE A 370 19.71 8.65 11.82
C ILE A 370 21.00 8.47 11.03
N THR A 371 21.92 7.65 11.58
CA THR A 371 23.08 7.07 10.88
C THR A 371 22.98 5.56 10.88
N GLN A 372 23.40 4.93 9.78
CA GLN A 372 23.43 3.49 9.59
C GLN A 372 24.86 3.06 9.20
N GLU A 373 25.70 2.79 10.21
CA GLU A 373 27.04 2.24 10.00
C GLU A 373 27.05 0.77 10.46
N THR A 374 27.74 0.44 11.52
CA THR A 374 27.70 -0.86 12.19
C THR A 374 26.48 -1.00 13.08
N THR A 375 26.00 0.11 13.61
CA THR A 375 24.77 0.25 14.40
C THR A 375 23.95 1.42 13.90
N ILE A 376 22.64 1.38 14.14
CA ILE A 376 21.73 2.47 13.86
C ILE A 376 21.67 3.37 15.08
N ARG A 377 21.87 4.67 14.88
CA ARG A 377 21.85 5.69 15.95
C ARG A 377 21.13 6.94 15.49
N LEU A 378 20.58 7.68 16.45
CA LEU A 378 20.12 9.03 16.21
C LEU A 378 21.28 9.97 15.92
N THR A 379 21.05 10.94 15.05
CA THR A 379 21.92 12.11 14.93
C THR A 379 21.51 13.19 15.94
N ALA A 380 22.29 14.24 16.11
CA ALA A 380 21.91 15.37 16.94
C ALA A 380 20.57 16.02 16.52
N GLU A 381 20.26 16.03 15.20
CA GLU A 381 18.97 16.52 14.72
C GLU A 381 17.85 15.51 15.00
N GLY A 382 18.12 14.20 14.90
CA GLY A 382 17.19 13.15 15.32
C GLY A 382 16.83 13.22 16.80
N GLU A 383 17.83 13.45 17.68
CA GLU A 383 17.61 13.65 19.11
C GLU A 383 16.74 14.89 19.41
N LYS A 384 16.92 15.95 18.62
CA LYS A 384 16.09 17.16 18.76
C LYS A 384 14.62 16.87 18.44
N VAL A 385 14.36 16.11 17.37
CA VAL A 385 13.01 15.69 17.00
C VAL A 385 12.41 14.77 18.09
N CYS A 386 13.21 13.85 18.65
CA CYS A 386 12.73 12.96 19.69
C CYS A 386 12.33 13.68 20.99
N ARG A 387 12.91 14.85 21.28
CA ARG A 387 12.45 15.68 22.41
C ARG A 387 11.00 16.15 22.28
N ASP A 388 10.53 16.38 21.06
CA ASP A 388 9.12 16.71 20.83
C ASP A 388 8.20 15.50 21.11
N PHE A 389 8.75 14.27 21.05
CA PHE A 389 8.01 13.04 21.37
C PHE A 389 7.92 12.77 22.87
N GLU A 390 8.80 13.34 23.70
CA GLU A 390 8.72 13.26 25.17
C GLU A 390 7.41 13.88 25.67
N GLN A 391 6.91 14.92 24.98
CA GLN A 391 5.61 15.50 25.32
C GLN A 391 4.45 14.54 25.07
N VAL A 392 4.57 13.65 24.08
CA VAL A 392 3.54 12.62 23.79
C VAL A 392 3.31 11.69 24.98
N GLU A 393 4.38 11.29 25.69
CA GLU A 393 4.25 10.45 26.90
C GLU A 393 3.55 11.21 28.04
N ALA A 394 3.84 12.50 28.19
CA ALA A 394 3.18 13.34 29.19
C ALA A 394 1.69 13.54 28.87
N ASP A 395 1.35 13.78 27.60
CA ASP A 395 -0.04 13.95 27.14
C ASP A 395 -0.82 12.64 27.31
N LEU A 396 -0.21 11.50 26.95
CA LEU A 396 -0.77 10.18 27.15
C LEU A 396 -1.04 9.87 28.63
N ARG A 397 -0.07 10.19 29.50
CA ARG A 397 -0.23 10.05 30.94
C ARG A 397 -1.39 10.91 31.46
N ALA A 398 -1.48 12.18 31.03
CA ALA A 398 -2.56 13.08 31.41
C ALA A 398 -3.95 12.53 31.02
N VAL A 399 -4.09 11.94 29.83
CA VAL A 399 -5.34 11.30 29.37
C VAL A 399 -5.64 10.08 30.25
N CYS A 400 -4.66 9.23 30.53
CA CYS A 400 -4.85 8.00 31.31
C CYS A 400 -5.17 8.27 32.80
N THR A 401 -4.69 9.39 33.34
CA THR A 401 -4.89 9.77 34.74
C THR A 401 -5.92 10.90 34.92
N ALA A 402 -6.71 11.18 33.89
CA ALA A 402 -7.75 12.20 33.97
C ALA A 402 -8.75 11.90 35.11
N GLY A 403 -8.89 12.82 36.06
CA GLY A 403 -9.74 12.66 37.24
C GLY A 403 -9.08 11.99 38.43
N PHE A 404 -7.79 11.59 38.35
CA PHE A 404 -7.04 11.12 39.52
C PHE A 404 -6.57 12.30 40.36
N SER A 405 -6.52 12.10 41.69
CA SER A 405 -5.81 13.00 42.62
C SER A 405 -4.30 12.87 42.43
N GLU A 406 -3.55 13.82 42.94
CA GLU A 406 -2.06 13.79 42.93
C GLU A 406 -1.49 12.53 43.61
N GLU A 407 -2.09 12.11 44.73
CA GLU A 407 -1.70 10.88 45.42
C GLU A 407 -1.96 9.63 44.60
N GLU A 408 -3.09 9.57 43.91
CA GLU A 408 -3.42 8.48 42.98
C GLU A 408 -2.52 8.45 41.77
N CYS A 409 -2.15 9.60 41.20
CA CYS A 409 -1.17 9.70 40.13
C CYS A 409 0.19 9.13 40.54
N ASN A 410 0.70 9.55 41.70
CA ASN A 410 2.01 9.08 42.23
C ASN A 410 1.98 7.56 42.48
N ARG A 411 0.87 7.04 43.02
CA ARG A 411 0.69 5.63 43.26
C ARG A 411 0.58 4.83 41.95
N PHE A 412 -0.06 5.40 40.95
CA PHE A 412 -0.15 4.80 39.60
C PHE A 412 1.24 4.65 38.99
N ASP A 413 2.08 5.68 39.05
CA ASP A 413 3.43 5.65 38.51
C ASP A 413 4.30 4.61 39.23
N ASP A 414 4.27 4.53 40.55
CA ASP A 414 4.97 3.49 41.34
C ASP A 414 4.53 2.08 40.97
N LEU A 415 3.22 1.86 40.83
CA LEU A 415 2.68 0.55 40.44
C LEU A 415 3.06 0.18 39.01
N LYS A 416 3.07 1.14 38.08
CA LYS A 416 3.49 0.96 36.68
C LYS A 416 4.96 0.54 36.61
N GLU A 417 5.86 1.26 37.29
CA GLU A 417 7.29 0.93 37.33
C GLU A 417 7.54 -0.48 37.89
N ARG A 418 6.83 -0.85 38.95
CA ARG A 418 6.92 -2.19 39.53
C ARG A 418 6.39 -3.28 38.60
N MET A 419 5.33 -3.02 37.88
CA MET A 419 4.80 -3.92 36.87
C MET A 419 5.79 -4.13 35.72
N GLU A 420 6.37 -3.06 35.19
CA GLU A 420 7.39 -3.12 34.14
C GLU A 420 8.66 -3.88 34.61
N ALA A 421 9.13 -3.62 35.81
CA ALA A 421 10.27 -4.35 36.40
C ALA A 421 9.97 -5.86 36.55
N ASN A 422 8.75 -6.23 36.91
CA ASN A 422 8.36 -7.64 37.01
C ASN A 422 8.26 -8.29 35.61
N MET A 423 7.74 -7.59 34.59
CA MET A 423 7.70 -8.07 33.21
C MET A 423 9.10 -8.31 32.67
N ILE A 424 10.02 -7.35 32.86
CA ILE A 424 11.42 -7.48 32.44
C ILE A 424 12.07 -8.69 33.11
N ARG A 425 11.89 -8.84 34.45
CA ARG A 425 12.44 -9.97 35.18
C ARG A 425 11.92 -11.32 34.69
N PHE A 426 10.63 -11.40 34.42
CA PHE A 426 10.03 -12.62 33.87
C PHE A 426 10.56 -12.93 32.46
N MET A 427 10.59 -11.94 31.56
CA MET A 427 11.07 -12.14 30.19
C MET A 427 12.54 -12.56 30.14
N VAL A 428 13.39 -11.98 30.99
CA VAL A 428 14.80 -12.35 31.05
C VAL A 428 15.00 -13.77 31.60
N LYS A 429 14.25 -14.14 32.64
CA LYS A 429 14.44 -15.42 33.33
C LYS A 429 13.77 -16.60 32.61
N GLU A 430 12.53 -16.45 32.22
CA GLU A 430 11.70 -17.57 31.76
C GLU A 430 11.68 -17.72 30.21
N VAL A 431 11.77 -16.62 29.49
CA VAL A 431 11.71 -16.66 28.01
C VAL A 431 13.11 -16.84 27.40
N TRP A 432 14.13 -16.20 27.95
CA TRP A 432 15.47 -16.21 27.36
C TRP A 432 16.32 -17.41 27.80
N GLU A 433 16.11 -17.93 29.02
CA GLU A 433 16.77 -19.14 29.48
C GLU A 433 16.22 -20.38 28.77
N GLU A 434 14.88 -20.46 28.50
CA GLU A 434 14.26 -21.53 27.69
C GLU A 434 14.73 -21.53 26.23
N GLU A 435 14.89 -20.37 25.55
CA GLU A 435 15.44 -20.30 24.20
C GLU A 435 16.90 -20.78 24.12
N GLN A 436 17.71 -20.57 25.17
CA GLN A 436 19.09 -21.09 25.22
C GLN A 436 19.14 -22.60 25.46
N ASP A 437 18.23 -23.15 26.21
CA ASP A 437 18.14 -24.61 26.43
C ASP A 437 17.69 -25.33 25.15
N GLU A 438 16.75 -24.79 24.38
CA GLU A 438 16.35 -25.34 23.05
C GLU A 438 17.51 -25.30 22.04
N VAL A 439 18.28 -24.21 21.99
CA VAL A 439 19.47 -24.10 21.12
C VAL A 439 20.55 -25.09 21.52
N THR A 440 20.72 -25.35 22.82
CA THR A 440 21.70 -26.32 23.35
C THR A 440 21.30 -27.75 23.05
N VAL A 441 20.01 -28.09 23.12
CA VAL A 441 19.48 -29.42 22.77
C VAL A 441 19.60 -29.66 21.27
N HIS A 442 19.36 -28.68 20.43
CA HIS A 442 19.51 -28.82 18.95
C HIS A 442 20.96 -28.96 18.50
N THR A 443 21.93 -28.39 19.23
CA THR A 443 23.36 -28.56 18.94
C THR A 443 23.91 -29.90 19.43
N SER A 444 23.35 -30.49 20.49
CA SER A 444 23.76 -31.80 20.99
C SER A 444 23.25 -32.97 20.15
N LEU A 445 22.16 -32.79 19.38
CA LEU A 445 21.62 -33.82 18.47
C LEU A 445 22.30 -33.89 17.11
N LYS A 446 23.29 -33.05 16.81
CA LYS A 446 24.06 -33.07 15.55
C LYS A 446 25.47 -33.70 15.65
N ARG A 447 25.78 -34.40 16.72
CA ARG A 447 26.99 -35.25 16.74
C ARG A 447 26.66 -36.61 16.17
N SER A 448 27.10 -36.83 14.93
CA SER A 448 27.03 -38.08 14.16
C SER A 448 27.60 -39.29 14.94
N PRO A 449 26.96 -40.46 14.90
CA PRO A 449 27.51 -41.69 15.48
C PRO A 449 28.51 -42.44 14.55
N TYR A 450 29.28 -41.74 13.74
CA TYR A 450 30.32 -42.33 12.88
C TYR A 450 31.64 -41.59 13.08
N GLU A 451 32.28 -41.79 14.25
CA GLU A 451 33.71 -41.69 14.47
C GLU A 451 34.05 -42.54 15.69
N ALA A 452 34.34 -43.82 15.40
CA ALA A 452 35.16 -44.71 16.18
C ALA A 452 35.81 -45.73 15.25
#